data_1966c669453a7d41a31f0922b3fe552d
#
_entry.id   1966c669453a7d41a31f0922b3fe552d
#
_cell.length_a   1.000
_cell.length_b   1.000
_cell.length_c   1.000
_cell.angle_alpha   90.00
_cell.angle_beta   90.00
_cell.angle_gamma   90.00
#
_symmetry.space_group_name_H-M   'P 1'
#
loop_
_entity.id
_entity.type
_entity.pdbx_description
1 polymer ?
#
loop_
_entity_poly.entity_id
_entity_poly.type
_entity_poly.pdbx_seq_one_letter_code
_entity_poly.pdbx_strand_id
1 'polypeptide(L)'
;MSTPSAGPSVAAAEPPDSDPAGSRFISGLAAVLGKGDLGVPQLVAAVELVRDDPSAFASWLAGVARDTTAAGAVAARSYWHPNGFAKLVLHTSAEPEFKLRMHIWLDSTEPGRGETNPHRHRWEFASTVIAGRGILVPEYREDAGTGARFTRYRYGTDPARPAALVADGAVRLVGTRSPQVLKGAVYACDTEVIHTLEPLGQGLTATVVVQGPHRTSATAVYCAPGESEDQPNRALSVAEFQELASAVVAEVDGCPSRR
;
A
#
# COMPACT_ATOMS: atom_id res chain seq x y z
N MET A 1 -20.79 -2.40 -42.58
CA MET A 1 -19.97 -1.74 -41.54
C MET A 1 -20.77 -1.79 -40.24
N SER A 2 -20.51 -2.78 -39.42
CA SER A 2 -21.24 -2.99 -38.15
C SER A 2 -20.36 -2.47 -37.02
N THR A 3 -20.89 -1.54 -36.24
CA THR A 3 -20.27 -0.99 -35.04
C THR A 3 -20.29 -2.03 -33.93
N PRO A 4 -19.20 -2.23 -33.18
CA PRO A 4 -19.23 -3.09 -32.02
C PRO A 4 -19.94 -2.39 -30.86
N SER A 5 -20.93 -3.06 -30.30
CA SER A 5 -21.67 -2.70 -29.09
C SER A 5 -20.70 -2.73 -27.88
N ALA A 6 -20.60 -1.61 -27.18
CA ALA A 6 -19.93 -1.56 -25.89
C ALA A 6 -20.71 -2.42 -24.90
N GLY A 7 -20.08 -3.45 -24.36
CA GLY A 7 -20.63 -4.27 -23.28
C GLY A 7 -20.80 -3.44 -22.00
N PRO A 8 -21.75 -3.80 -21.14
CA PRO A 8 -22.03 -3.06 -19.91
C PRO A 8 -20.82 -3.14 -18.95
N SER A 9 -20.40 -1.98 -18.48
CA SER A 9 -19.49 -1.84 -17.34
C SER A 9 -20.14 -2.50 -16.14
N VAL A 10 -19.57 -3.59 -15.65
CA VAL A 10 -19.97 -4.21 -14.39
C VAL A 10 -19.52 -3.29 -13.27
N ALA A 11 -20.44 -2.46 -12.79
CA ALA A 11 -20.27 -1.76 -11.53
C ALA A 11 -20.08 -2.84 -10.44
N ALA A 12 -18.93 -2.81 -9.76
CA ALA A 12 -18.68 -3.69 -8.63
C ALA A 12 -19.75 -3.39 -7.57
N ALA A 13 -20.61 -4.38 -7.28
CA ALA A 13 -21.59 -4.28 -6.23
C ALA A 13 -20.86 -4.08 -4.90
N GLU A 14 -21.27 -3.06 -4.15
CA GLU A 14 -20.83 -2.89 -2.76
C GLU A 14 -21.29 -4.12 -1.95
N PRO A 15 -20.44 -4.68 -1.07
CA PRO A 15 -20.83 -5.80 -0.23
C PRO A 15 -21.96 -5.36 0.72
N PRO A 16 -22.92 -6.25 1.01
CA PRO A 16 -24.02 -5.91 1.90
C PRO A 16 -23.53 -5.59 3.30
N ASP A 17 -24.00 -4.48 3.82
CA ASP A 17 -23.73 -3.93 5.16
C ASP A 17 -24.35 -4.83 6.24
N SER A 18 -23.63 -5.85 6.69
CA SER A 18 -24.09 -6.74 7.77
C SER A 18 -23.37 -6.57 9.12
N ASP A 19 -22.36 -5.66 9.20
CA ASP A 19 -21.65 -5.35 10.45
C ASP A 19 -21.68 -3.84 10.76
N PRO A 20 -22.49 -3.42 11.78
CA PRO A 20 -22.59 -2.01 12.18
C PRO A 20 -21.26 -1.41 12.64
N ALA A 21 -20.33 -2.22 13.17
CA ALA A 21 -19.02 -1.78 13.61
C ALA A 21 -18.08 -1.56 12.41
N GLY A 22 -18.13 -2.44 11.43
CA GLY A 22 -17.36 -2.34 10.19
C GLY A 22 -17.76 -1.13 9.35
N SER A 23 -19.05 -0.89 9.23
CA SER A 23 -19.62 0.29 8.58
C SER A 23 -19.16 1.61 9.25
N ARG A 24 -19.12 1.63 10.60
CA ARG A 24 -18.67 2.81 11.36
C ARG A 24 -17.22 3.18 11.14
N PHE A 25 -16.31 2.21 11.04
CA PHE A 25 -14.89 2.47 10.81
C PHE A 25 -14.65 3.14 9.45
N ILE A 26 -15.19 2.56 8.37
CA ILE A 26 -15.06 3.12 7.02
C ILE A 26 -15.78 4.47 6.90
N SER A 27 -16.98 4.61 7.49
CA SER A 27 -17.71 5.87 7.51
C SER A 27 -16.95 6.96 8.28
N GLY A 28 -16.25 6.60 9.36
CA GLY A 28 -15.36 7.50 10.09
C GLY A 28 -14.21 8.00 9.23
N LEU A 29 -13.54 7.12 8.48
CA LEU A 29 -12.50 7.51 7.53
C LEU A 29 -13.06 8.44 6.45
N ALA A 30 -14.19 8.09 5.84
CA ALA A 30 -14.83 8.90 4.81
C ALA A 30 -15.25 10.28 5.33
N ALA A 31 -15.73 10.37 6.56
CA ALA A 31 -16.10 11.63 7.20
C ALA A 31 -14.89 12.56 7.41
N VAL A 32 -13.75 12.02 7.85
CA VAL A 32 -12.50 12.79 8.03
C VAL A 32 -11.91 13.21 6.70
N LEU A 33 -11.93 12.35 5.70
CA LEU A 33 -11.47 12.69 4.35
C LEU A 33 -12.34 13.77 3.73
N GLY A 34 -13.63 13.81 4.06
CA GLY A 34 -14.54 14.83 3.59
C GLY A 34 -14.84 14.73 2.11
N LYS A 35 -15.38 15.84 1.54
CA LYS A 35 -15.64 15.97 0.11
C LYS A 35 -14.65 16.96 -0.49
N GLY A 36 -14.22 16.71 -1.72
CA GLY A 36 -13.36 17.61 -2.48
C GLY A 36 -11.94 17.08 -2.65
N ASP A 37 -10.99 18.00 -2.79
CA ASP A 37 -9.59 17.66 -3.09
C ASP A 37 -8.86 17.16 -1.83
N LEU A 38 -8.53 15.86 -1.82
CA LEU A 38 -7.87 15.19 -0.70
C LEU A 38 -6.36 15.41 -0.75
N GLY A 39 -5.84 16.31 0.07
CA GLY A 39 -4.39 16.50 0.23
C GLY A 39 -3.80 15.70 1.40
N VAL A 40 -2.48 15.78 1.55
CA VAL A 40 -1.73 15.13 2.64
C VAL A 40 -2.34 15.39 4.03
N PRO A 41 -2.80 16.60 4.41
CA PRO A 41 -3.38 16.82 5.74
C PRO A 41 -4.59 15.96 6.04
N GLN A 42 -5.52 15.79 5.09
CA GLN A 42 -6.70 14.94 5.26
C GLN A 42 -6.33 13.46 5.34
N LEU A 43 -5.35 13.03 4.55
CA LEU A 43 -4.83 11.65 4.58
C LEU A 43 -4.16 11.35 5.93
N VAL A 44 -3.41 12.30 6.48
CA VAL A 44 -2.81 12.20 7.82
C VAL A 44 -3.90 12.07 8.87
N ALA A 45 -4.90 12.95 8.87
CA ALA A 45 -6.00 12.89 9.82
C ALA A 45 -6.77 11.55 9.75
N ALA A 46 -6.96 10.99 8.55
CA ALA A 46 -7.59 9.68 8.38
C ALA A 46 -6.73 8.53 8.93
N VAL A 47 -5.42 8.55 8.73
CA VAL A 47 -4.50 7.55 9.29
C VAL A 47 -4.40 7.68 10.81
N GLU A 48 -4.53 8.88 11.35
CA GLU A 48 -4.54 9.12 12.81
C GLU A 48 -5.72 8.43 13.49
N LEU A 49 -6.88 8.27 12.84
CA LEU A 49 -7.96 7.46 13.40
C LEU A 49 -7.54 6.00 13.62
N VAL A 50 -6.76 5.44 12.69
CA VAL A 50 -6.22 4.06 12.83
C VAL A 50 -5.18 4.00 13.94
N ARG A 51 -4.30 5.01 14.03
CA ARG A 51 -3.27 5.12 15.07
C ARG A 51 -3.87 5.23 16.46
N ASP A 52 -4.91 6.05 16.60
CA ASP A 52 -5.52 6.37 17.90
C ASP A 52 -6.43 5.27 18.42
N ASP A 53 -7.04 4.48 17.51
CA ASP A 53 -7.83 3.29 17.85
C ASP A 53 -7.46 2.09 16.94
N PRO A 54 -6.28 1.49 17.13
CA PRO A 54 -5.87 0.32 16.37
C PRO A 54 -6.77 -0.90 16.62
N SER A 55 -7.45 -0.97 17.77
CA SER A 55 -8.37 -2.06 18.09
C SER A 55 -9.67 -1.98 17.27
N ALA A 56 -10.19 -0.78 17.01
CA ALA A 56 -11.32 -0.61 16.10
C ALA A 56 -10.95 -1.06 14.66
N PHE A 57 -9.75 -0.71 14.19
CA PHE A 57 -9.24 -1.20 12.92
C PHE A 57 -9.10 -2.73 12.91
N ALA A 58 -8.50 -3.33 13.95
CA ALA A 58 -8.33 -4.77 14.07
C ALA A 58 -9.68 -5.51 14.07
N SER A 59 -10.67 -4.99 14.81
CA SER A 59 -12.03 -5.53 14.86
C SER A 59 -12.71 -5.49 13.48
N TRP A 60 -12.58 -4.37 12.77
CA TRP A 60 -13.06 -4.24 11.40
C TRP A 60 -12.37 -5.23 10.45
N LEU A 61 -11.03 -5.32 10.49
CA LEU A 61 -10.25 -6.23 9.67
C LEU A 61 -10.65 -7.70 9.91
N ALA A 62 -10.86 -8.07 11.18
CA ALA A 62 -11.35 -9.41 11.55
C ALA A 62 -12.74 -9.67 11.00
N GLY A 63 -13.63 -8.67 10.95
CA GLY A 63 -14.94 -8.75 10.32
C GLY A 63 -14.83 -9.04 8.83
N VAL A 64 -14.02 -8.24 8.11
CA VAL A 64 -13.74 -8.41 6.67
C VAL A 64 -13.17 -9.81 6.39
N ALA A 65 -12.25 -10.30 7.22
CA ALA A 65 -11.62 -11.61 7.03
C ALA A 65 -12.59 -12.78 7.26
N ARG A 66 -13.59 -12.63 8.16
CA ARG A 66 -14.62 -13.66 8.41
C ARG A 66 -15.70 -13.70 7.34
N ASP A 67 -16.01 -12.58 6.72
CA ASP A 67 -16.98 -12.53 5.61
C ASP A 67 -16.33 -13.04 4.33
N THR A 68 -16.77 -14.19 3.84
CA THR A 68 -16.20 -14.83 2.65
C THR A 68 -16.31 -14.00 1.39
N THR A 69 -17.35 -13.20 1.24
CA THR A 69 -17.55 -12.31 0.09
C THR A 69 -16.58 -11.13 0.15
N ALA A 70 -16.50 -10.49 1.31
CA ALA A 70 -15.57 -9.39 1.53
C ALA A 70 -14.10 -9.85 1.43
N ALA A 71 -13.77 -10.99 2.04
CA ALA A 71 -12.44 -11.60 1.94
C ALA A 71 -12.05 -11.93 0.49
N GLY A 72 -13.00 -12.48 -0.28
CA GLY A 72 -12.82 -12.73 -1.71
C GLY A 72 -12.55 -11.45 -2.51
N ALA A 73 -13.31 -10.39 -2.23
CA ALA A 73 -13.12 -9.09 -2.87
C ALA A 73 -11.76 -8.45 -2.50
N VAL A 74 -11.29 -8.58 -1.26
CA VAL A 74 -9.95 -8.13 -0.85
C VAL A 74 -8.87 -8.94 -1.55
N ALA A 75 -8.95 -10.26 -1.52
CA ALA A 75 -7.96 -11.15 -2.14
C ALA A 75 -7.80 -10.86 -3.65
N ALA A 76 -8.92 -10.68 -4.37
CA ALA A 76 -8.93 -10.44 -5.81
C ALA A 76 -8.18 -9.16 -6.25
N ARG A 77 -8.03 -8.16 -5.34
CA ARG A 77 -7.33 -6.91 -5.62
C ARG A 77 -6.00 -6.76 -4.89
N SER A 78 -5.58 -7.80 -4.17
CA SER A 78 -4.38 -7.85 -3.35
C SER A 78 -3.37 -8.83 -3.94
N TYR A 79 -2.10 -8.69 -3.55
CA TYR A 79 -1.03 -9.50 -4.12
C TYR A 79 0.19 -9.58 -3.21
N TRP A 80 0.99 -10.61 -3.44
CA TRP A 80 2.35 -10.69 -2.95
C TRP A 80 3.29 -9.91 -3.87
N HIS A 81 3.98 -8.96 -3.30
CA HIS A 81 5.02 -8.20 -3.99
C HIS A 81 6.27 -9.08 -4.18
N PRO A 82 7.02 -8.97 -5.31
CA PRO A 82 8.25 -9.74 -5.54
C PRO A 82 9.26 -9.64 -4.40
N ASN A 83 9.32 -8.53 -3.71
CA ASN A 83 10.21 -8.30 -2.58
C ASN A 83 9.72 -8.95 -1.26
N GLY A 84 8.86 -9.97 -1.34
CA GLY A 84 8.51 -10.85 -0.22
C GLY A 84 7.55 -10.28 0.81
N PHE A 85 6.70 -9.31 0.45
CA PHE A 85 5.66 -8.79 1.35
C PHE A 85 4.28 -8.74 0.68
N ALA A 86 3.23 -8.74 1.48
CA ALA A 86 1.85 -8.65 0.97
C ALA A 86 1.40 -7.19 0.86
N LYS A 87 0.83 -6.82 -0.29
CA LYS A 87 0.10 -5.56 -0.50
C LYS A 87 -1.39 -5.86 -0.55
N LEU A 88 -2.10 -5.50 0.51
CA LEU A 88 -3.54 -5.68 0.63
C LEU A 88 -4.26 -4.37 0.26
N VAL A 89 -5.29 -4.45 -0.58
CA VAL A 89 -6.21 -3.37 -0.85
C VAL A 89 -7.51 -3.69 -0.11
N LEU A 90 -7.63 -3.19 1.12
CA LEU A 90 -8.71 -3.54 2.03
C LEU A 90 -10.05 -2.91 1.64
N HIS A 91 -10.02 -1.63 1.23
CA HIS A 91 -11.21 -0.89 0.81
C HIS A 91 -10.87 0.07 -0.32
N THR A 92 -11.86 0.34 -1.18
CA THR A 92 -11.81 1.36 -2.23
C THR A 92 -13.09 2.16 -2.19
N SER A 93 -12.97 3.48 -2.19
CA SER A 93 -14.11 4.41 -2.28
C SER A 93 -13.95 5.30 -3.50
N ALA A 94 -15.06 5.62 -4.13
CA ALA A 94 -15.12 6.56 -5.25
C ALA A 94 -15.44 7.98 -4.78
N GLU A 95 -16.18 8.13 -3.67
CA GLU A 95 -16.62 9.42 -3.15
C GLU A 95 -16.62 9.41 -1.60
N PRO A 96 -15.63 10.03 -0.95
CA PRO A 96 -14.38 10.58 -1.52
C PRO A 96 -13.50 9.49 -2.15
N GLU A 97 -12.72 9.83 -3.18
CA GLU A 97 -11.82 8.86 -3.81
C GLU A 97 -10.64 8.55 -2.90
N PHE A 98 -10.61 7.34 -2.34
CA PHE A 98 -9.46 6.85 -1.57
C PHE A 98 -9.34 5.33 -1.61
N LYS A 99 -8.17 4.84 -1.21
CA LYS A 99 -7.95 3.41 -0.95
C LYS A 99 -7.36 3.23 0.43
N LEU A 100 -7.93 2.29 1.19
CA LEU A 100 -7.34 1.79 2.42
C LEU A 100 -6.51 0.57 2.07
N ARG A 101 -5.21 0.62 2.34
CA ARG A 101 -4.26 -0.46 2.06
C ARG A 101 -3.58 -0.91 3.33
N MET A 102 -3.02 -2.11 3.28
CA MET A 102 -2.12 -2.61 4.32
C MET A 102 -0.93 -3.30 3.66
N HIS A 103 0.26 -3.03 4.15
CA HIS A 103 1.46 -3.75 3.77
C HIS A 103 1.87 -4.63 4.95
N ILE A 104 2.19 -5.90 4.68
CA ILE A 104 2.56 -6.87 5.71
C ILE A 104 3.86 -7.55 5.30
N TRP A 105 4.87 -7.39 6.13
CA TRP A 105 6.12 -8.14 6.06
C TRP A 105 6.07 -9.23 7.13
N LEU A 106 6.15 -10.49 6.71
CA LEU A 106 6.31 -11.61 7.62
C LEU A 106 7.76 -11.73 8.07
N ASP A 107 8.00 -12.49 9.13
CA ASP A 107 9.36 -12.79 9.58
C ASP A 107 10.09 -13.56 8.48
N SER A 108 11.14 -12.95 7.95
CA SER A 108 12.01 -13.54 6.95
C SER A 108 13.45 -13.21 7.29
N THR A 109 14.30 -14.20 7.27
CA THR A 109 15.76 -14.04 7.36
C THR A 109 16.38 -13.71 6.01
N GLU A 110 15.58 -13.70 4.94
CA GLU A 110 16.05 -13.43 3.59
C GLU A 110 16.44 -11.95 3.42
N PRO A 111 17.60 -11.67 2.80
CA PRO A 111 17.96 -10.31 2.40
C PRO A 111 16.94 -9.72 1.43
N GLY A 112 16.72 -8.39 1.49
CA GLY A 112 15.86 -7.68 0.54
C GLY A 112 14.39 -7.63 0.92
N ARG A 113 14.05 -7.85 2.21
CA ARG A 113 12.71 -7.53 2.72
C ARG A 113 12.44 -6.04 2.55
N GLY A 114 11.31 -5.73 1.94
CA GLY A 114 10.89 -4.35 1.77
C GLY A 114 10.78 -3.91 0.32
N GLU A 115 10.37 -2.71 0.12
CA GLU A 115 10.33 -2.05 -1.19
C GLU A 115 11.72 -1.46 -1.47
N THR A 116 12.65 -2.31 -1.94
CA THR A 116 14.07 -1.97 -2.05
C THR A 116 14.41 -1.09 -3.26
N ASN A 117 13.59 -1.11 -4.31
CA ASN A 117 13.77 -0.22 -5.44
C ASN A 117 13.24 1.16 -5.11
N PRO A 118 14.08 2.22 -5.15
CA PRO A 118 13.58 3.58 -4.98
C PRO A 118 12.47 3.86 -5.99
N HIS A 119 11.39 4.47 -5.53
CA HIS A 119 10.24 4.77 -6.38
C HIS A 119 9.46 5.98 -5.86
N ARG A 120 8.62 6.53 -6.70
CA ARG A 120 7.61 7.53 -6.33
C ARG A 120 6.23 7.14 -6.81
N HIS A 121 5.22 7.73 -6.19
CA HIS A 121 3.83 7.40 -6.42
C HIS A 121 3.12 8.41 -7.32
N ARG A 122 2.01 7.98 -7.94
CA ARG A 122 1.08 8.85 -8.67
C ARG A 122 0.11 9.58 -7.76
N TRP A 123 0.11 9.24 -6.47
CA TRP A 123 -0.82 9.70 -5.44
C TRP A 123 -0.08 10.08 -4.17
N GLU A 124 -0.70 10.95 -3.43
CA GLU A 124 -0.31 11.23 -2.05
C GLU A 124 -0.86 10.15 -1.11
N PHE A 125 -0.19 9.90 -0.02
CA PHE A 125 -0.65 8.99 1.01
C PHE A 125 -0.17 9.38 2.41
N ALA A 126 -0.87 8.85 3.41
CA ALA A 126 -0.37 8.77 4.77
C ALA A 126 -0.39 7.33 5.26
N SER A 127 0.51 6.99 6.17
CA SER A 127 0.70 5.64 6.67
C SER A 127 1.02 5.64 8.16
N THR A 128 0.56 4.62 8.88
CA THR A 128 0.98 4.34 10.26
C THR A 128 1.41 2.89 10.42
N VAL A 129 2.37 2.65 11.30
CA VAL A 129 2.79 1.29 11.68
C VAL A 129 1.91 0.80 12.81
N ILE A 130 1.16 -0.29 12.57
CA ILE A 130 0.22 -0.87 13.56
C ILE A 130 0.77 -2.13 14.24
N ALA A 131 1.72 -2.82 13.60
CA ALA A 131 2.36 -4.02 14.15
C ALA A 131 3.86 -4.01 13.84
N GLY A 132 4.65 -4.71 14.67
CA GLY A 132 6.11 -4.75 14.58
C GLY A 132 6.78 -3.54 15.24
N ARG A 133 8.11 -3.41 15.02
CA ARG A 133 8.90 -2.32 15.62
C ARG A 133 8.77 -1.01 14.87
N GLY A 134 8.59 -1.06 13.56
CA GLY A 134 8.58 0.10 12.69
C GLY A 134 9.12 -0.20 11.31
N ILE A 135 9.30 0.85 10.52
CA ILE A 135 9.91 0.82 9.20
C ILE A 135 11.01 1.90 9.11
N LEU A 136 12.04 1.62 8.34
CA LEU A 136 12.98 2.62 7.85
C LEU A 136 12.49 3.11 6.49
N VAL A 137 12.56 4.42 6.24
CA VAL A 137 12.08 5.05 5.01
C VAL A 137 13.21 5.91 4.41
N PRO A 138 14.22 5.29 3.76
CA PRO A 138 15.22 6.04 3.03
C PRO A 138 14.60 6.86 1.91
N GLU A 139 14.94 8.14 1.87
CA GLU A 139 14.48 9.07 0.84
C GLU A 139 15.64 9.54 -0.02
N TYR A 140 15.33 9.82 -1.29
CA TYR A 140 16.31 10.13 -2.31
C TYR A 140 15.88 11.34 -3.12
N ARG A 141 16.85 11.92 -3.83
CA ARG A 141 16.61 12.88 -4.92
C ARG A 141 17.46 12.50 -6.13
N GLU A 142 16.99 12.83 -7.31
CA GLU A 142 17.83 12.78 -8.51
C GLU A 142 18.90 13.85 -8.45
N ASP A 143 20.11 13.52 -8.92
CA ASP A 143 21.27 14.42 -8.97
C ASP A 143 22.04 14.22 -10.29
N ALA A 144 22.50 15.30 -10.88
CA ALA A 144 23.16 15.24 -12.18
C ALA A 144 24.62 14.79 -12.11
N GLY A 145 25.27 14.92 -10.96
CA GLY A 145 26.74 14.74 -10.84
C GLY A 145 27.17 13.67 -9.84
N THR A 146 26.41 13.45 -8.77
CA THR A 146 26.81 12.62 -7.63
C THR A 146 25.79 11.51 -7.36
N GLY A 147 26.13 10.59 -6.46
CA GLY A 147 25.24 9.52 -6.05
C GLY A 147 25.39 8.22 -6.84
N ALA A 148 24.61 7.21 -6.42
CA ALA A 148 24.59 5.90 -7.03
C ALA A 148 23.88 5.94 -8.40
N ARG A 149 24.31 5.08 -9.32
CA ARG A 149 23.71 4.97 -10.66
C ARG A 149 22.50 4.07 -10.62
N PHE A 150 21.43 4.50 -11.32
CA PHE A 150 20.19 3.75 -11.51
C PHE A 150 19.71 3.91 -12.95
N THR A 151 18.91 2.97 -13.42
CA THR A 151 18.05 3.15 -14.58
C THR A 151 16.68 3.56 -14.07
N ARG A 152 16.19 4.70 -14.53
CA ARG A 152 14.80 5.13 -14.26
C ARG A 152 13.87 4.44 -15.24
N TYR A 153 12.77 3.91 -14.71
CA TYR A 153 11.67 3.32 -15.48
C TYR A 153 10.38 4.06 -15.21
N ARG A 154 9.51 4.09 -16.20
CA ARG A 154 8.12 4.59 -16.08
C ARG A 154 7.15 3.49 -16.48
N TYR A 155 5.96 3.50 -15.94
CA TYR A 155 4.92 2.61 -16.45
C TYR A 155 4.57 2.96 -17.89
N GLY A 156 4.49 1.92 -18.73
CA GLY A 156 4.09 2.06 -20.12
C GLY A 156 2.66 2.55 -20.26
N THR A 157 2.36 3.11 -21.41
CA THR A 157 1.01 3.61 -21.75
C THR A 157 0.19 2.55 -22.51
N ASP A 158 0.72 1.35 -22.72
CA ASP A 158 0.04 0.25 -23.40
C ASP A 158 -1.10 -0.29 -22.53
N PRO A 159 -2.38 -0.13 -22.94
CA PRO A 159 -3.52 -0.64 -22.19
C PRO A 159 -3.52 -2.18 -22.03
N ALA A 160 -2.88 -2.90 -22.93
CA ALA A 160 -2.74 -4.37 -22.86
C ALA A 160 -1.66 -4.79 -21.83
N ARG A 161 -0.77 -3.88 -21.46
CA ARG A 161 0.33 -4.11 -20.51
C ARG A 161 0.49 -2.94 -19.54
N PRO A 162 -0.52 -2.63 -18.72
CA PRO A 162 -0.55 -1.42 -17.89
C PRO A 162 0.51 -1.40 -16.79
N ALA A 163 1.10 -2.55 -16.46
CA ALA A 163 2.17 -2.68 -15.48
C ALA A 163 3.57 -2.78 -16.10
N ALA A 164 3.68 -2.75 -17.44
CA ALA A 164 4.98 -2.83 -18.09
C ALA A 164 5.82 -1.59 -17.79
N LEU A 165 7.05 -1.80 -17.36
CA LEU A 165 8.02 -0.73 -17.14
C LEU A 165 8.80 -0.46 -18.44
N VAL A 166 8.96 0.81 -18.77
CA VAL A 166 9.73 1.28 -19.93
C VAL A 166 10.90 2.12 -19.42
N ALA A 167 12.10 1.78 -19.85
CA ALA A 167 13.29 2.53 -19.48
C ALA A 167 13.20 4.01 -19.92
N ASP A 168 13.50 4.91 -19.00
CA ASP A 168 13.43 6.36 -19.17
C ASP A 168 14.80 7.05 -18.88
N GLY A 169 15.86 6.32 -19.10
CA GLY A 169 17.24 6.83 -19.04
C GLY A 169 17.98 6.51 -17.74
N ALA A 170 19.28 6.77 -17.80
CA ALA A 170 20.17 6.60 -16.67
C ALA A 170 20.16 7.88 -15.80
N VAL A 171 20.07 7.69 -14.49
CA VAL A 171 20.07 8.76 -13.49
C VAL A 171 21.01 8.43 -12.34
N ARG A 172 21.24 9.41 -11.47
CA ARG A 172 21.90 9.18 -10.18
C ARG A 172 20.95 9.57 -9.06
N LEU A 173 20.95 8.78 -7.98
CA LEU A 173 20.23 9.09 -6.77
C LEU A 173 21.20 9.36 -5.62
N VAL A 174 20.87 10.39 -4.84
CA VAL A 174 21.55 10.75 -3.59
C VAL A 174 20.54 10.63 -2.47
N GLY A 175 20.92 9.91 -1.40
CA GLY A 175 20.11 9.85 -0.17
C GLY A 175 19.99 11.24 0.46
N THR A 176 18.80 11.59 0.92
CA THR A 176 18.52 12.88 1.58
C THR A 176 18.29 12.71 3.07
N ARG A 177 17.46 11.77 3.47
CA ARG A 177 17.18 11.40 4.85
C ARG A 177 16.72 9.95 4.95
N SER A 178 16.73 9.40 6.16
CA SER A 178 16.28 8.02 6.40
C SER A 178 15.53 7.96 7.74
N PRO A 179 14.30 8.50 7.80
CA PRO A 179 13.53 8.47 9.04
C PRO A 179 13.15 7.05 9.43
N GLN A 180 13.19 6.79 10.74
CA GLN A 180 12.57 5.61 11.33
C GLN A 180 11.15 5.96 11.75
N VAL A 181 10.18 5.25 11.22
CA VAL A 181 8.76 5.37 11.56
C VAL A 181 8.42 4.21 12.49
N LEU A 182 8.40 4.48 13.78
CA LEU A 182 8.14 3.46 14.80
C LEU A 182 6.64 3.12 14.89
N LYS A 183 6.30 2.02 15.59
CA LYS A 183 4.90 1.64 15.86
C LYS A 183 4.14 2.83 16.46
N GLY A 184 2.98 3.15 15.91
CA GLY A 184 2.15 4.29 16.28
C GLY A 184 2.59 5.65 15.74
N ALA A 185 3.70 5.72 14.98
CA ALA A 185 4.07 6.96 14.28
C ALA A 185 3.39 7.04 12.91
N VAL A 186 3.17 8.28 12.44
CA VAL A 186 2.59 8.57 11.12
C VAL A 186 3.69 9.04 10.18
N TYR A 187 3.64 8.56 8.95
CA TYR A 187 4.46 8.96 7.82
C TYR A 187 3.55 9.38 6.67
N ALA A 188 3.87 10.45 6.00
CA ALA A 188 3.14 10.91 4.83
C ALA A 188 4.09 11.22 3.67
N CYS A 189 3.61 11.02 2.46
CA CYS A 189 4.37 11.16 1.24
C CYS A 189 3.54 11.84 0.17
N ASP A 190 4.11 12.85 -0.45
CA ASP A 190 3.59 13.44 -1.69
C ASP A 190 4.14 12.71 -2.93
N THR A 191 3.76 13.17 -4.11
CA THR A 191 4.13 12.54 -5.39
C THR A 191 5.59 12.77 -5.79
N GLU A 192 6.30 13.69 -5.13
CA GLU A 192 7.69 14.04 -5.50
C GLU A 192 8.72 13.25 -4.70
N VAL A 193 8.32 12.66 -3.57
CA VAL A 193 9.23 11.90 -2.71
C VAL A 193 9.64 10.58 -3.39
N ILE A 194 10.92 10.40 -3.61
CA ILE A 194 11.52 9.13 -4.01
C ILE A 194 11.93 8.41 -2.72
N HIS A 195 11.42 7.20 -2.49
CA HIS A 195 11.75 6.47 -1.27
C HIS A 195 11.86 4.97 -1.49
N THR A 196 12.41 4.29 -0.47
CA THR A 196 12.33 2.85 -0.25
C THR A 196 11.69 2.58 1.11
N LEU A 197 11.31 1.34 1.37
CA LEU A 197 10.75 0.90 2.65
C LEU A 197 11.42 -0.38 3.12
N GLU A 198 11.87 -0.41 4.39
CA GLU A 198 12.47 -1.58 5.02
C GLU A 198 11.85 -1.79 6.41
N PRO A 199 11.33 -2.98 6.74
CA PRO A 199 10.86 -3.26 8.10
C PRO A 199 12.02 -3.27 9.10
N LEU A 200 11.80 -2.71 10.30
CA LEU A 200 12.77 -2.70 11.38
C LEU A 200 12.69 -3.99 12.21
N GLY A 201 13.80 -4.70 12.28
CA GLY A 201 13.91 -5.92 13.09
C GLY A 201 13.27 -7.15 12.45
N GLN A 202 13.07 -8.18 13.27
CA GLN A 202 12.45 -9.46 12.89
C GLN A 202 10.98 -9.48 13.29
N GLY A 203 10.25 -10.49 12.79
CA GLY A 203 8.83 -10.69 13.09
C GLY A 203 7.92 -9.95 12.13
N LEU A 204 6.63 -10.09 12.38
CA LEU A 204 5.61 -9.43 11.58
C LEU A 204 5.71 -7.90 11.74
N THR A 205 5.72 -7.21 10.60
CA THR A 205 5.55 -5.74 10.54
C THR A 205 4.37 -5.44 9.64
N ALA A 206 3.47 -4.55 10.09
CA ALA A 206 2.33 -4.14 9.28
C ALA A 206 2.12 -2.62 9.34
N THR A 207 1.84 -2.04 8.16
CA THR A 207 1.45 -0.64 8.03
C THR A 207 0.05 -0.53 7.45
N VAL A 208 -0.73 0.46 7.91
CA VAL A 208 -1.98 0.87 7.27
C VAL A 208 -1.72 2.16 6.50
N VAL A 209 -2.18 2.19 5.26
CA VAL A 209 -1.97 3.29 4.32
C VAL A 209 -3.32 3.81 3.83
N VAL A 210 -3.56 5.09 3.98
CA VAL A 210 -4.65 5.80 3.32
C VAL A 210 -4.07 6.51 2.10
N GLN A 211 -4.45 6.01 0.93
CA GLN A 211 -4.04 6.53 -0.37
C GLN A 211 -5.10 7.46 -0.93
N GLY A 212 -4.71 8.66 -1.33
CA GLY A 212 -5.57 9.62 -2.03
C GLY A 212 -5.73 9.34 -3.52
N PRO A 213 -6.42 10.24 -4.24
CA PRO A 213 -6.60 10.14 -5.69
C PRO A 213 -5.27 10.29 -6.45
N HIS A 214 -5.29 9.91 -7.71
CA HIS A 214 -4.15 10.13 -8.60
C HIS A 214 -3.96 11.63 -8.87
N ARG A 215 -2.75 12.14 -8.59
CA ARG A 215 -2.35 13.53 -8.84
C ARG A 215 -1.61 13.70 -10.15
N THR A 216 -0.94 12.65 -10.60
CA THR A 216 -0.12 12.66 -11.81
C THR A 216 -0.23 11.32 -12.54
N SER A 217 -0.04 11.35 -13.84
CA SER A 217 0.17 10.13 -14.64
C SER A 217 1.60 9.61 -14.53
N ALA A 218 2.54 10.48 -14.11
CA ALA A 218 3.94 10.12 -13.99
C ALA A 218 4.22 9.36 -12.69
N THR A 219 4.97 8.29 -12.82
CA THR A 219 5.61 7.60 -11.69
C THR A 219 6.95 7.08 -12.17
N ALA A 220 7.86 6.83 -11.24
CA ALA A 220 9.16 6.29 -11.57
C ALA A 220 9.55 5.19 -10.58
N VAL A 221 10.18 4.15 -11.12
CA VAL A 221 10.88 3.12 -10.37
C VAL A 221 12.34 3.17 -10.81
N TYR A 222 13.25 3.03 -9.88
CA TYR A 222 14.70 3.13 -10.11
C TYR A 222 15.34 1.80 -9.77
N CYS A 223 15.85 1.11 -10.79
CA CYS A 223 16.54 -0.16 -10.62
C CYS A 223 18.06 0.02 -10.69
N ALA A 224 18.80 -0.63 -9.81
CA ALA A 224 20.25 -0.64 -9.85
C ALA A 224 20.74 -1.38 -11.12
N PRO A 225 21.96 -1.10 -11.61
CA PRO A 225 22.48 -1.79 -12.79
C PRO A 225 22.52 -3.31 -12.57
N GLY A 226 21.87 -4.04 -13.47
CA GLY A 226 21.78 -5.52 -13.43
C GLY A 226 20.61 -6.09 -12.64
N GLU A 227 19.80 -5.25 -12.02
CA GLU A 227 18.52 -5.70 -11.44
C GLU A 227 17.44 -5.80 -12.52
N SER A 228 16.55 -6.80 -12.33
CA SER A 228 15.39 -6.98 -13.21
C SER A 228 14.21 -6.18 -12.67
N GLU A 229 13.61 -5.39 -13.55
CA GLU A 229 12.38 -4.65 -13.28
C GLU A 229 11.10 -5.50 -13.44
N ASP A 230 11.20 -6.67 -14.04
CA ASP A 230 10.04 -7.44 -14.52
C ASP A 230 9.82 -8.70 -13.66
N GLN A 231 9.59 -8.51 -12.38
CA GLN A 231 9.14 -9.59 -11.50
C GLN A 231 7.62 -9.50 -11.31
N PRO A 232 6.85 -10.54 -11.74
CA PRO A 232 5.40 -10.51 -11.62
C PRO A 232 4.95 -10.59 -10.17
N ASN A 233 3.92 -9.81 -9.83
CA ASN A 233 3.20 -9.99 -8.57
C ASN A 233 2.53 -11.37 -8.54
N ARG A 234 2.55 -12.03 -7.38
CA ARG A 234 1.81 -13.27 -7.17
C ARG A 234 0.43 -12.96 -6.60
N ALA A 235 -0.61 -13.52 -7.18
CA ALA A 235 -1.97 -13.39 -6.67
C ALA A 235 -2.06 -13.89 -5.22
N LEU A 236 -2.88 -13.23 -4.42
CA LEU A 236 -3.18 -13.60 -3.04
C LEU A 236 -4.47 -14.44 -3.02
N SER A 237 -4.45 -15.57 -2.33
CA SER A 237 -5.65 -16.36 -2.10
C SER A 237 -6.47 -15.82 -0.93
N VAL A 238 -7.74 -16.21 -0.84
CA VAL A 238 -8.62 -15.86 0.30
C VAL A 238 -8.06 -16.41 1.61
N ALA A 239 -7.55 -17.65 1.61
CA ALA A 239 -6.96 -18.25 2.80
C ALA A 239 -5.73 -17.47 3.29
N GLU A 240 -4.83 -17.10 2.37
CA GLU A 240 -3.66 -16.27 2.72
C GLU A 240 -4.08 -14.90 3.26
N PHE A 241 -5.10 -14.26 2.69
CA PHE A 241 -5.63 -13.02 3.25
C PHE A 241 -6.12 -13.20 4.68
N GLN A 242 -6.90 -14.25 4.94
CA GLN A 242 -7.44 -14.56 6.27
C GLN A 242 -6.35 -14.84 7.30
N GLU A 243 -5.31 -15.57 6.91
CA GLU A 243 -4.14 -15.85 7.75
C GLU A 243 -3.38 -14.55 8.08
N LEU A 244 -3.10 -13.72 7.09
CA LEU A 244 -2.43 -12.44 7.27
C LEU A 244 -3.23 -11.48 8.16
N ALA A 245 -4.53 -11.36 7.93
CA ALA A 245 -5.41 -10.54 8.74
C ALA A 245 -5.44 -11.01 10.20
N SER A 246 -5.54 -12.33 10.42
CA SER A 246 -5.52 -12.92 11.76
C SER A 246 -4.20 -12.67 12.49
N ALA A 247 -3.07 -12.77 11.79
CA ALA A 247 -1.77 -12.48 12.36
C ALA A 247 -1.63 -11.01 12.78
N VAL A 248 -2.11 -10.08 11.95
CA VAL A 248 -2.09 -8.65 12.28
C VAL A 248 -3.00 -8.34 13.47
N VAL A 249 -4.22 -8.91 13.50
CA VAL A 249 -5.15 -8.74 14.63
C VAL A 249 -4.53 -9.21 15.93
N ALA A 250 -3.89 -10.39 15.93
CA ALA A 250 -3.21 -10.92 17.12
C ALA A 250 -2.09 -10.00 17.62
N GLU A 251 -1.30 -9.41 16.73
CA GLU A 251 -0.23 -8.46 17.08
C GLU A 251 -0.77 -7.12 17.61
N VAL A 252 -1.92 -6.65 17.10
CA VAL A 252 -2.55 -5.42 17.58
C VAL A 252 -3.15 -5.62 18.96
N ASP A 253 -3.81 -6.76 19.20
CA ASP A 253 -4.45 -7.11 20.49
C ASP A 253 -3.43 -7.53 21.56
N GLY A 254 -2.14 -7.59 21.22
CA GLY A 254 -1.07 -7.99 22.15
C GLY A 254 -1.11 -9.47 22.53
N CYS A 255 -1.82 -10.30 21.78
CA CYS A 255 -1.85 -11.74 21.97
C CYS A 255 -0.75 -12.39 21.10
N PRO A 256 0.31 -12.96 21.70
CA PRO A 256 1.38 -13.59 20.91
C PRO A 256 0.78 -14.70 20.06
N SER A 257 0.96 -14.62 18.74
CA SER A 257 0.58 -15.70 17.83
C SER A 257 1.26 -16.99 18.28
N ARG A 258 0.46 -18.01 18.57
CA ARG A 258 0.98 -19.37 18.82
C ARG A 258 1.60 -19.86 17.51
N ARG A 259 2.93 -19.91 17.50
CA ARG A 259 3.69 -20.62 16.46
C ARG A 259 3.61 -22.12 16.67
#